data_81a6d96175eff645dce5fa3e0fde2025
#
_entry.id   81a6d96175eff645dce5fa3e0fde2025
#
_cell.length_a   1.000
_cell.length_b   1.000
_cell.length_c   1.000
_cell.angle_alpha   90.00
_cell.angle_beta   90.00
_cell.angle_gamma   90.00
#
_symmetry.space_group_name_H-M   'P 1'
#
loop_
_entity.id
_entity.type
_entity.pdbx_description
1 polymer ?
#
loop_
_entity_poly.entity_id
_entity_poly.type
_entity_poly.pdbx_seq_one_letter_code
_entity_poly.pdbx_strand_id
1 'polypeptide(L)'
;MKKLFITLTLACIGLSANAQEIRRSWSGELEAMGQKLPIVMNLVDGKCTLDSPAQGATGIPATIDLLTKDSIKIKIESIGASYAARYVDGHLEGTFTQAGIKFPLNMKETAPDGPKRPQTPKGPFPYTTEEVTFVNAKAGATLAGTLTVPKGGAKRVMIMVTGSGPENRDEEVAYHKPFAVIADRLARAGTATLRYDDRGVGQSVGGEAKHTTSEDVAEDAIAGIEWLRAQKRFKKVGLLGHSEGGLIAFMLAAQKKVDFIVSLAGPAVRGDSIMLYQAHTSGNPFTKNITVENLRNMMKTNTWVSYFMDYDPTDNIANTKCPVLALNGSKDCQVPADMNIPVLRRLLAKNKKAVVKEYEGLNHMFQHCTTGRPDEYYTLEETMSEEVLSDIVTWLKKL
;
A
#
# COMPACT_ATOMS: atom_id res chain seq x y z
N MET A 1 -81.19 -20.98 -11.44
CA MET A 1 -80.34 -19.83 -11.77
C MET A 1 -78.97 -20.05 -11.11
N LYS A 2 -78.00 -20.55 -11.88
CA LYS A 2 -76.60 -20.74 -11.39
C LYS A 2 -75.78 -19.51 -11.75
N LYS A 3 -75.27 -18.81 -10.72
CA LYS A 3 -74.37 -17.67 -10.92
C LYS A 3 -72.97 -18.23 -11.11
N LEU A 4 -72.37 -17.91 -12.25
CA LEU A 4 -70.99 -18.21 -12.61
C LEU A 4 -70.08 -17.10 -12.07
N PHE A 5 -69.23 -17.46 -11.12
CA PHE A 5 -68.17 -16.54 -10.68
C PHE A 5 -66.91 -16.77 -11.54
N ILE A 6 -66.55 -15.77 -12.34
CA ILE A 6 -65.28 -15.73 -13.06
C ILE A 6 -64.26 -15.08 -12.14
N THR A 7 -63.31 -15.88 -11.63
CA THR A 7 -62.15 -15.38 -10.86
C THR A 7 -61.09 -14.96 -11.84
N LEU A 8 -60.89 -13.65 -11.97
CA LEU A 8 -59.76 -13.08 -12.77
C LEU A 8 -58.51 -13.16 -11.93
N THR A 9 -57.62 -14.09 -12.27
CA THR A 9 -56.27 -14.19 -11.66
C THR A 9 -55.39 -13.18 -12.38
N LEU A 10 -55.09 -12.06 -11.70
CA LEU A 10 -54.07 -11.10 -12.15
C LEU A 10 -52.70 -11.74 -11.90
N ALA A 11 -52.02 -12.20 -12.94
CA ALA A 11 -50.64 -12.58 -12.90
C ALA A 11 -49.77 -11.26 -12.85
N CYS A 12 -49.35 -10.87 -11.70
CA CYS A 12 -48.29 -9.86 -11.56
C CYS A 12 -46.99 -10.48 -12.06
N ILE A 13 -46.65 -10.24 -13.33
CA ILE A 13 -45.29 -10.43 -13.84
C ILE A 13 -44.45 -9.30 -13.24
N GLY A 14 -43.77 -9.64 -12.15
CA GLY A 14 -42.73 -8.76 -11.60
C GLY A 14 -41.58 -8.64 -12.59
N LEU A 15 -41.59 -7.58 -13.37
CA LEU A 15 -40.37 -7.14 -14.06
C LEU A 15 -39.37 -6.68 -12.98
N SER A 16 -38.48 -7.60 -12.58
CA SER A 16 -37.24 -7.23 -11.88
C SER A 16 -36.43 -6.45 -12.89
N ALA A 17 -36.59 -5.12 -12.90
CA ALA A 17 -35.64 -4.25 -13.54
C ALA A 17 -34.34 -4.41 -12.74
N ASN A 18 -33.38 -5.15 -13.29
CA ASN A 18 -31.99 -5.04 -12.87
C ASN A 18 -31.59 -3.58 -13.13
N ALA A 19 -31.65 -2.77 -12.10
CA ALA A 19 -31.04 -1.45 -12.13
C ALA A 19 -29.54 -1.70 -12.37
N GLN A 20 -29.08 -1.49 -13.58
CA GLN A 20 -27.67 -1.54 -13.91
C GLN A 20 -27.00 -0.46 -13.09
N GLU A 21 -26.12 -0.84 -12.15
CA GLU A 21 -25.32 0.10 -11.36
C GLU A 21 -24.67 1.11 -12.30
N ILE A 22 -25.02 2.39 -12.13
CA ILE A 22 -24.39 3.46 -12.93
C ILE A 22 -23.05 3.73 -12.33
N ARG A 23 -22.00 3.17 -12.93
CA ARG A 23 -20.61 3.40 -12.55
C ARG A 23 -19.93 4.22 -13.64
N ARG A 24 -19.40 5.37 -13.28
CA ARG A 24 -18.58 6.21 -14.15
C ARG A 24 -17.38 6.71 -13.39
N SER A 25 -16.23 6.72 -14.05
CA SER A 25 -15.00 7.25 -13.49
C SER A 25 -14.31 8.18 -14.49
N TRP A 26 -13.62 9.18 -13.96
CA TRP A 26 -12.82 10.12 -14.74
C TRP A 26 -11.46 10.24 -14.08
N SER A 27 -10.40 10.33 -14.87
CA SER A 27 -9.06 10.58 -14.38
C SER A 27 -8.40 11.76 -15.09
N GLY A 28 -7.58 12.50 -14.35
CA GLY A 28 -6.79 13.61 -14.85
C GLY A 28 -5.56 13.86 -14.00
N GLU A 29 -4.67 14.71 -14.46
CA GLU A 29 -3.46 15.11 -13.74
C GLU A 29 -3.63 16.51 -13.17
N LEU A 30 -3.48 16.65 -11.87
CA LEU A 30 -3.41 17.91 -11.15
C LEU A 30 -1.95 18.35 -11.05
N GLU A 31 -1.60 19.47 -11.67
CA GLU A 31 -0.26 20.05 -11.51
C GLU A 31 -0.24 20.99 -10.29
N ALA A 32 0.45 20.59 -9.23
CA ALA A 32 0.59 21.38 -8.02
C ALA A 32 2.05 21.37 -7.53
N MET A 33 2.62 22.54 -7.28
CA MET A 33 3.98 22.71 -6.74
C MET A 33 5.07 21.96 -7.54
N GLY A 34 4.94 21.89 -8.86
CA GLY A 34 5.88 21.19 -9.75
C GLY A 34 5.73 19.66 -9.76
N GLN A 35 4.71 19.14 -9.11
CA GLN A 35 4.37 17.71 -9.14
C GLN A 35 3.10 17.49 -9.95
N LYS A 36 3.04 16.37 -10.64
CA LYS A 36 1.84 15.86 -11.31
C LYS A 36 1.19 14.81 -10.41
N LEU A 37 -0.02 15.10 -9.99
CA LEU A 37 -0.80 14.22 -9.13
C LEU A 37 -1.97 13.65 -9.94
N PRO A 38 -1.98 12.35 -10.23
CA PRO A 38 -3.15 11.68 -10.78
C PRO A 38 -4.33 11.81 -9.81
N ILE A 39 -5.46 12.29 -10.31
CA ILE A 39 -6.72 12.38 -9.56
C ILE A 39 -7.76 11.53 -10.31
N VAL A 40 -8.47 10.70 -9.56
CA VAL A 40 -9.59 9.90 -10.09
C VAL A 40 -10.86 10.29 -9.37
N MET A 41 -11.90 10.58 -10.12
CA MET A 41 -13.24 10.82 -9.60
C MET A 41 -14.14 9.65 -9.96
N ASN A 42 -14.75 9.04 -8.97
CA ASN A 42 -15.66 7.91 -9.14
C ASN A 42 -17.08 8.33 -8.79
N LEU A 43 -18.02 8.01 -9.65
CA LEU A 43 -19.46 8.16 -9.43
C LEU A 43 -20.12 6.79 -9.51
N VAL A 44 -20.59 6.29 -8.38
CA VAL A 44 -21.23 4.98 -8.25
C VAL A 44 -22.53 5.15 -7.51
N ASP A 45 -23.65 4.83 -8.17
CA ASP A 45 -25.01 4.90 -7.61
C ASP A 45 -25.32 6.24 -6.90
N GLY A 46 -24.92 7.35 -7.52
CA GLY A 46 -25.13 8.69 -7.01
C GLY A 46 -24.19 9.11 -5.87
N LYS A 47 -23.23 8.26 -5.47
CA LYS A 47 -22.17 8.62 -4.53
C LYS A 47 -20.91 9.00 -5.31
N CYS A 48 -20.25 10.06 -4.86
CA CYS A 48 -19.01 10.52 -5.46
C CYS A 48 -17.83 10.35 -4.49
N THR A 49 -16.73 9.82 -5.01
CA THR A 49 -15.45 9.78 -4.28
C THR A 49 -14.32 10.28 -5.17
N LEU A 50 -13.25 10.78 -4.53
CA LEU A 50 -11.99 11.07 -5.21
C LEU A 50 -10.89 10.15 -4.69
N ASP A 51 -9.99 9.80 -5.61
CA ASP A 51 -8.74 9.12 -5.27
C ASP A 51 -7.57 10.02 -5.69
N SER A 52 -6.51 10.02 -4.90
CA SER A 52 -5.20 10.57 -5.24
C SER A 52 -4.16 9.46 -5.12
N PRO A 53 -4.03 8.63 -6.17
CA PRO A 53 -3.24 7.39 -6.10
C PRO A 53 -1.77 7.61 -5.76
N ALA A 54 -1.16 8.71 -6.23
CA ALA A 54 0.23 9.06 -5.92
C ALA A 54 0.45 9.46 -4.45
N GLN A 55 -0.64 9.76 -3.74
CA GLN A 55 -0.64 10.10 -2.31
C GLN A 55 -1.17 8.96 -1.43
N GLY A 56 -1.42 7.79 -2.01
CA GLY A 56 -2.01 6.64 -1.31
C GLY A 56 -3.44 6.85 -0.83
N ALA A 57 -4.12 7.90 -1.29
CA ALA A 57 -5.46 8.26 -0.84
C ALA A 57 -6.52 7.74 -1.81
N THR A 58 -7.45 6.91 -1.33
CA THR A 58 -8.54 6.33 -2.11
C THR A 58 -9.87 6.48 -1.39
N GLY A 59 -10.96 6.56 -2.15
CA GLY A 59 -12.32 6.62 -1.62
C GLY A 59 -12.64 7.86 -0.80
N ILE A 60 -11.94 8.98 -1.00
CA ILE A 60 -12.20 10.25 -0.30
C ILE A 60 -13.64 10.70 -0.62
N PRO A 61 -14.55 10.79 0.36
CA PRO A 61 -15.92 11.15 0.10
C PRO A 61 -16.06 12.57 -0.46
N ALA A 62 -16.89 12.73 -1.49
CA ALA A 62 -17.22 14.02 -2.05
C ALA A 62 -18.75 14.21 -2.09
N THR A 63 -19.20 15.39 -1.69
CA THR A 63 -20.60 15.81 -1.78
C THR A 63 -20.86 16.40 -3.16
N ILE A 64 -21.91 15.94 -3.83
CA ILE A 64 -22.33 16.46 -5.13
C ILE A 64 -23.23 17.67 -4.92
N ASP A 65 -22.74 18.88 -5.25
CA ASP A 65 -23.53 20.11 -5.21
C ASP A 65 -24.34 20.31 -6.50
N LEU A 66 -23.82 19.84 -7.63
CA LEU A 66 -24.49 19.92 -8.94
C LEU A 66 -24.07 18.73 -9.80
N LEU A 67 -25.04 18.05 -10.39
CA LEU A 67 -24.82 17.04 -11.42
C LEU A 67 -25.89 17.22 -12.49
N THR A 68 -25.47 17.60 -13.68
CA THR A 68 -26.31 17.73 -14.87
C THR A 68 -25.66 16.95 -16.03
N LYS A 69 -26.31 16.90 -17.18
CA LYS A 69 -25.73 16.30 -18.38
C LYS A 69 -24.45 17.01 -18.86
N ASP A 70 -24.29 18.32 -18.52
CA ASP A 70 -23.23 19.17 -19.07
C ASP A 70 -22.27 19.69 -17.98
N SER A 71 -22.51 19.41 -16.69
CA SER A 71 -21.70 20.00 -15.61
C SER A 71 -21.73 19.16 -14.34
N ILE A 72 -20.62 19.18 -13.61
CA ILE A 72 -20.50 18.62 -12.27
C ILE A 72 -19.85 19.63 -11.34
N LYS A 73 -20.36 19.71 -10.09
CA LYS A 73 -19.68 20.38 -8.97
C LYS A 73 -19.72 19.50 -7.75
N ILE A 74 -18.57 19.35 -7.11
CA ILE A 74 -18.41 18.54 -5.90
C ILE A 74 -17.60 19.31 -4.85
N LYS A 75 -17.83 18.96 -3.58
CA LYS A 75 -17.03 19.39 -2.44
C LYS A 75 -16.38 18.19 -1.77
N ILE A 76 -15.14 18.34 -1.37
CA ILE A 76 -14.34 17.35 -0.66
C ILE A 76 -13.99 17.96 0.70
N GLU A 77 -14.92 17.81 1.66
CA GLU A 77 -14.83 18.52 2.94
C GLU A 77 -13.61 18.12 3.77
N SER A 78 -13.24 16.84 3.73
CA SER A 78 -12.10 16.30 4.50
C SER A 78 -10.76 16.97 4.20
N ILE A 79 -10.61 17.55 3.00
CA ILE A 79 -9.39 18.23 2.55
C ILE A 79 -9.63 19.71 2.22
N GLY A 80 -10.81 20.24 2.52
CA GLY A 80 -11.18 21.64 2.24
C GLY A 80 -11.09 22.00 0.76
N ALA A 81 -11.46 21.07 -0.13
CA ALA A 81 -11.34 21.27 -1.58
C ALA A 81 -12.69 21.21 -2.29
N SER A 82 -12.71 21.68 -3.53
CA SER A 82 -13.85 21.55 -4.43
C SER A 82 -13.38 21.38 -5.89
N TYR A 83 -14.22 20.72 -6.69
CA TYR A 83 -14.00 20.60 -8.13
C TYR A 83 -15.26 21.00 -8.87
N ALA A 84 -15.11 21.81 -9.93
CA ALA A 84 -16.19 22.24 -10.80
C ALA A 84 -15.75 22.09 -12.25
N ALA A 85 -16.55 21.39 -13.05
CA ALA A 85 -16.23 21.09 -14.44
C ALA A 85 -17.45 21.11 -15.36
N ARG A 86 -17.19 21.29 -16.65
CA ARG A 86 -18.14 21.07 -17.75
C ARG A 86 -17.74 19.83 -18.53
N TYR A 87 -18.74 19.14 -19.03
CA TYR A 87 -18.56 17.98 -19.92
C TYR A 87 -18.46 18.51 -21.37
N VAL A 88 -17.30 18.32 -21.99
CA VAL A 88 -16.98 18.82 -23.33
C VAL A 88 -16.33 17.68 -24.11
N ASP A 89 -16.88 17.30 -25.26
CA ASP A 89 -16.34 16.32 -26.20
C ASP A 89 -15.78 15.03 -25.52
N GLY A 90 -16.54 14.48 -24.56
CA GLY A 90 -16.18 13.20 -23.91
C GLY A 90 -15.22 13.32 -22.72
N HIS A 91 -14.90 14.53 -22.27
CA HIS A 91 -14.05 14.78 -21.09
C HIS A 91 -14.60 15.92 -20.21
N LEU A 92 -14.12 16.01 -18.99
CA LEU A 92 -14.43 17.09 -18.06
C LEU A 92 -13.34 18.16 -18.16
N GLU A 93 -13.74 19.38 -18.49
CA GLU A 93 -12.87 20.56 -18.38
C GLU A 93 -13.22 21.30 -17.10
N GLY A 94 -12.26 21.37 -16.16
CA GLY A 94 -12.59 21.84 -14.84
C GLY A 94 -11.48 22.52 -14.08
N THR A 95 -11.86 22.97 -12.89
CA THR A 95 -10.98 23.63 -11.93
C THR A 95 -11.12 22.97 -10.58
N PHE A 96 -10.00 22.50 -10.04
CA PHE A 96 -9.86 22.05 -8.66
C PHE A 96 -9.45 23.26 -7.81
N THR A 97 -10.10 23.46 -6.68
CA THR A 97 -9.81 24.57 -5.77
C THR A 97 -9.52 24.02 -4.39
N GLN A 98 -8.38 24.37 -3.80
CA GLN A 98 -8.02 24.01 -2.44
C GLN A 98 -7.33 25.18 -1.73
N ALA A 99 -7.72 25.48 -0.50
CA ALA A 99 -7.21 26.61 0.28
C ALA A 99 -7.26 27.95 -0.49
N GLY A 100 -8.27 28.15 -1.34
CA GLY A 100 -8.43 29.34 -2.18
C GLY A 100 -7.58 29.39 -3.45
N ILE A 101 -6.67 28.44 -3.64
CA ILE A 101 -5.85 28.32 -4.85
C ILE A 101 -6.59 27.48 -5.89
N LYS A 102 -6.56 27.94 -7.13
CA LYS A 102 -7.22 27.28 -8.26
C LYS A 102 -6.19 26.58 -9.15
N PHE A 103 -6.47 25.34 -9.47
CA PHE A 103 -5.66 24.51 -10.34
C PHE A 103 -6.51 24.01 -11.51
N PRO A 104 -6.09 24.17 -12.77
CA PRO A 104 -6.74 23.50 -13.88
C PRO A 104 -6.70 21.99 -13.68
N LEU A 105 -7.84 21.32 -13.87
CA LEU A 105 -7.92 19.87 -13.81
C LEU A 105 -8.92 19.37 -14.84
N ASN A 106 -8.41 18.89 -15.96
CA ASN A 106 -9.21 18.23 -16.99
C ASN A 106 -9.15 16.73 -16.78
N MET A 107 -10.31 16.06 -16.88
CA MET A 107 -10.42 14.62 -16.65
C MET A 107 -11.04 13.92 -17.86
N LYS A 108 -10.48 12.78 -18.24
CA LYS A 108 -11.05 11.88 -19.26
C LYS A 108 -11.83 10.77 -18.58
N GLU A 109 -12.91 10.34 -19.21
CA GLU A 109 -13.65 9.18 -18.75
C GLU A 109 -12.76 7.93 -18.84
N THR A 110 -12.75 7.13 -17.79
CA THR A 110 -11.96 5.91 -17.65
C THR A 110 -12.85 4.73 -17.28
N ALA A 111 -12.30 3.52 -17.35
CA ALA A 111 -13.01 2.35 -16.86
C ALA A 111 -13.35 2.51 -15.37
N PRO A 112 -14.58 2.16 -14.95
CA PRO A 112 -15.02 2.31 -13.56
C PRO A 112 -14.19 1.54 -12.53
N ASP A 113 -13.51 0.48 -12.97
CA ASP A 113 -12.69 -0.40 -12.12
C ASP A 113 -11.23 0.08 -11.99
N GLY A 114 -10.93 1.30 -12.44
CA GLY A 114 -9.57 1.85 -12.45
C GLY A 114 -8.65 1.21 -13.49
N PRO A 115 -7.34 1.42 -13.39
CA PRO A 115 -6.36 0.87 -14.31
C PRO A 115 -6.24 -0.66 -14.15
N LYS A 116 -5.87 -1.33 -15.24
CA LYS A 116 -5.67 -2.78 -15.21
C LYS A 116 -4.55 -3.18 -14.25
N ARG A 117 -4.81 -4.19 -13.42
CA ARG A 117 -3.84 -4.80 -12.50
C ARG A 117 -3.87 -6.31 -12.68
N PRO A 118 -3.24 -6.82 -13.76
CA PRO A 118 -3.38 -8.23 -14.17
C PRO A 118 -2.85 -9.23 -13.14
N GLN A 119 -1.90 -8.82 -12.30
CA GLN A 119 -1.33 -9.67 -11.26
C GLN A 119 -2.20 -9.76 -9.99
N THR A 120 -3.22 -8.91 -9.82
CA THR A 120 -4.13 -9.00 -8.68
C THR A 120 -4.79 -10.38 -8.65
N PRO A 121 -4.63 -11.16 -7.57
CA PRO A 121 -5.13 -12.53 -7.53
C PRO A 121 -6.64 -12.62 -7.69
N LYS A 122 -7.09 -13.54 -8.54
CA LYS A 122 -8.51 -13.83 -8.78
C LYS A 122 -8.77 -15.30 -8.54
N GLY A 123 -9.86 -15.59 -7.82
CA GLY A 123 -10.26 -16.99 -7.54
C GLY A 123 -10.71 -17.75 -8.79
N PRO A 124 -10.87 -19.09 -8.69
CA PRO A 124 -10.70 -19.88 -7.48
C PRO A 124 -9.22 -20.08 -7.08
N PHE A 125 -8.94 -20.10 -5.76
CA PHE A 125 -7.57 -20.21 -5.24
C PHE A 125 -7.20 -21.66 -4.87
N PRO A 126 -5.93 -22.10 -5.09
CA PRO A 126 -5.43 -23.39 -4.63
C PRO A 126 -4.96 -23.35 -3.17
N TYR A 127 -5.42 -22.40 -2.38
CA TYR A 127 -5.11 -22.19 -0.96
C TYR A 127 -6.36 -21.71 -0.23
N THR A 128 -6.33 -21.64 1.09
CA THR A 128 -7.41 -21.09 1.93
C THR A 128 -7.00 -19.72 2.47
N THR A 129 -7.99 -18.88 2.71
CA THR A 129 -7.84 -17.61 3.42
C THR A 129 -8.71 -17.65 4.67
N GLU A 130 -8.16 -17.18 5.78
CA GLU A 130 -8.83 -17.11 7.07
C GLU A 130 -8.77 -15.64 7.54
N GLU A 131 -9.91 -15.01 7.78
CA GLU A 131 -9.96 -13.70 8.42
C GLU A 131 -9.67 -13.90 9.91
N VAL A 132 -8.70 -13.15 10.42
CA VAL A 132 -8.18 -13.30 11.76
C VAL A 132 -8.03 -11.95 12.45
N THR A 133 -8.00 -11.99 13.78
CA THR A 133 -7.64 -10.81 14.58
C THR A 133 -6.60 -11.20 15.63
N PHE A 134 -5.73 -10.25 15.97
CA PHE A 134 -4.79 -10.37 17.07
C PHE A 134 -4.65 -9.04 17.79
N VAL A 135 -4.23 -9.08 19.06
CA VAL A 135 -4.28 -7.92 19.94
C VAL A 135 -2.87 -7.46 20.31
N ASN A 136 -2.57 -6.19 20.06
CA ASN A 136 -1.48 -5.49 20.72
C ASN A 136 -2.03 -4.83 21.99
N ALA A 137 -1.90 -5.52 23.13
CA ALA A 137 -2.44 -5.03 24.38
C ALA A 137 -1.74 -3.74 24.86
N LYS A 138 -0.47 -3.53 24.53
CA LYS A 138 0.30 -2.33 24.88
C LYS A 138 -0.27 -1.09 24.21
N ALA A 139 -0.68 -1.21 22.95
CA ALA A 139 -1.28 -0.13 22.18
C ALA A 139 -2.81 -0.04 22.35
N GLY A 140 -3.46 -1.02 22.96
CA GLY A 140 -4.93 -1.12 22.97
C GLY A 140 -5.51 -1.32 21.57
N ALA A 141 -4.76 -1.93 20.66
CA ALA A 141 -5.16 -2.15 19.27
C ALA A 141 -5.56 -3.60 19.05
N THR A 142 -6.65 -3.80 18.31
CA THR A 142 -7.04 -5.10 17.72
C THR A 142 -6.81 -5.01 16.22
N LEU A 143 -5.88 -5.80 15.74
CA LEU A 143 -5.44 -5.80 14.35
C LEU A 143 -6.15 -6.91 13.60
N ALA A 144 -6.76 -6.55 12.47
CA ALA A 144 -7.46 -7.47 11.59
C ALA A 144 -6.59 -7.85 10.40
N GLY A 145 -6.60 -9.11 10.02
CA GLY A 145 -5.75 -9.59 8.93
C GLY A 145 -6.33 -10.80 8.21
N THR A 146 -5.65 -11.18 7.14
CA THR A 146 -5.95 -12.38 6.36
C THR A 146 -4.76 -13.33 6.44
N LEU A 147 -4.99 -14.50 7.03
CA LEU A 147 -4.04 -15.61 7.01
C LEU A 147 -4.28 -16.46 5.77
N THR A 148 -3.31 -16.48 4.86
CA THR A 148 -3.35 -17.28 3.63
C THR A 148 -2.54 -18.55 3.84
N VAL A 149 -3.17 -19.72 3.63
CA VAL A 149 -2.56 -21.03 3.94
C VAL A 149 -2.63 -21.96 2.74
N PRO A 150 -1.50 -22.52 2.26
CA PRO A 150 -1.48 -23.51 1.19
C PRO A 150 -2.36 -24.72 1.50
N LYS A 151 -2.98 -25.32 0.47
CA LYS A 151 -3.65 -26.64 0.63
C LYS A 151 -2.66 -27.65 1.17
N GLY A 152 -3.01 -28.32 2.26
CA GLY A 152 -2.14 -29.27 2.97
C GLY A 152 -1.26 -28.64 4.05
N GLY A 153 -1.44 -27.34 4.32
CA GLY A 153 -0.72 -26.62 5.37
C GLY A 153 0.65 -26.09 4.93
N ALA A 154 1.35 -25.47 5.85
CA ALA A 154 2.69 -24.93 5.62
C ALA A 154 3.57 -25.13 6.85
N LYS A 155 4.88 -25.38 6.61
CA LYS A 155 5.88 -25.41 7.71
C LYS A 155 6.34 -24.01 8.11
N ARG A 156 6.20 -23.05 7.21
CA ARG A 156 6.62 -21.65 7.36
C ARG A 156 5.44 -20.71 7.16
N VAL A 157 5.45 -19.63 7.93
CA VAL A 157 4.55 -18.48 7.73
C VAL A 157 5.38 -17.20 7.76
N MET A 158 4.96 -16.21 6.98
CA MET A 158 5.53 -14.87 7.01
C MET A 158 4.45 -13.89 7.42
N ILE A 159 4.73 -13.08 8.45
CA ILE A 159 3.97 -11.85 8.68
C ILE A 159 4.49 -10.80 7.71
N MET A 160 3.58 -10.00 7.15
CA MET A 160 3.92 -8.97 6.17
C MET A 160 3.67 -7.60 6.80
N VAL A 161 4.68 -6.72 6.75
CA VAL A 161 4.68 -5.38 7.35
C VAL A 161 4.83 -4.36 6.24
N THR A 162 3.87 -3.47 6.14
CA THR A 162 3.74 -2.42 5.12
C THR A 162 4.81 -1.33 5.25
N GLY A 163 4.82 -0.42 4.29
CA GLY A 163 5.64 0.78 4.30
C GLY A 163 5.16 1.83 5.30
N SER A 164 5.61 3.06 5.09
CA SER A 164 5.29 4.18 5.97
C SER A 164 3.90 4.75 5.69
N GLY A 165 3.17 5.01 6.76
CA GLY A 165 1.82 5.56 6.71
C GLY A 165 0.75 4.54 7.10
N PRO A 166 -0.50 4.96 7.19
CA PRO A 166 -1.61 4.07 7.52
C PRO A 166 -2.04 3.28 6.29
N GLU A 167 -1.66 2.01 6.21
CA GLU A 167 -1.89 1.15 5.05
C GLU A 167 -2.80 -0.03 5.36
N ASN A 168 -3.54 -0.48 4.34
CA ASN A 168 -4.33 -1.70 4.44
C ASN A 168 -3.44 -2.94 4.24
N ARG A 169 -3.96 -4.11 4.59
CA ARG A 169 -3.27 -5.40 4.53
C ARG A 169 -2.71 -5.79 3.15
N ASP A 170 -3.16 -5.15 2.08
CA ASP A 170 -2.69 -5.40 0.72
C ASP A 170 -1.58 -4.43 0.29
N GLU A 171 -1.23 -3.43 1.14
CA GLU A 171 -0.31 -2.33 0.82
C GLU A 171 -0.76 -1.64 -0.47
N GLU A 172 -2.03 -1.25 -0.51
CA GLU A 172 -2.67 -0.76 -1.73
C GLU A 172 -2.19 0.63 -2.09
N VAL A 173 -1.44 0.75 -3.17
CA VAL A 173 -0.99 2.02 -3.73
C VAL A 173 -1.28 2.08 -5.22
N ALA A 174 -1.87 3.17 -5.71
CA ALA A 174 -2.22 3.35 -7.11
C ALA A 174 -3.01 2.16 -7.70
N TYR A 175 -3.92 1.56 -6.92
CA TYR A 175 -4.68 0.34 -7.22
C TYR A 175 -3.85 -0.95 -7.36
N HIS A 176 -2.55 -0.91 -7.14
CA HIS A 176 -1.75 -2.11 -6.97
C HIS A 176 -1.96 -2.70 -5.58
N LYS A 177 -1.85 -4.03 -5.48
CA LYS A 177 -1.97 -4.78 -4.21
C LYS A 177 -0.76 -5.71 -4.05
N PRO A 178 0.44 -5.14 -3.85
CA PRO A 178 1.68 -5.92 -3.85
C PRO A 178 1.67 -7.05 -2.83
N PHE A 179 1.15 -6.81 -1.62
CA PHE A 179 1.10 -7.86 -0.60
C PHE A 179 0.11 -8.97 -0.93
N ALA A 180 -1.00 -8.67 -1.63
CA ALA A 180 -1.88 -9.72 -2.14
C ALA A 180 -1.18 -10.58 -3.21
N VAL A 181 -0.42 -9.94 -4.11
CA VAL A 181 0.35 -10.64 -5.18
C VAL A 181 1.42 -11.53 -4.57
N ILE A 182 2.19 -11.02 -3.61
CA ILE A 182 3.23 -11.80 -2.91
C ILE A 182 2.58 -12.96 -2.15
N ALA A 183 1.48 -12.73 -1.42
CA ALA A 183 0.80 -13.77 -0.64
C ALA A 183 0.28 -14.91 -1.53
N ASP A 184 -0.34 -14.60 -2.67
CA ASP A 184 -0.77 -15.61 -3.66
C ASP A 184 0.44 -16.43 -4.15
N ARG A 185 1.53 -15.76 -4.55
CA ARG A 185 2.74 -16.41 -5.04
C ARG A 185 3.34 -17.35 -3.99
N LEU A 186 3.43 -16.88 -2.74
CA LEU A 186 4.00 -17.65 -1.64
C LEU A 186 3.11 -18.85 -1.24
N ALA A 187 1.80 -18.66 -1.21
CA ALA A 187 0.86 -19.73 -0.92
C ALA A 187 0.91 -20.84 -1.98
N ARG A 188 0.98 -20.48 -3.26
CA ARG A 188 1.19 -21.46 -4.36
C ARG A 188 2.53 -22.20 -4.25
N ALA A 189 3.53 -21.59 -3.59
CA ALA A 189 4.86 -22.17 -3.37
C ALA A 189 5.02 -22.88 -2.00
N GLY A 190 3.95 -23.02 -1.21
CA GLY A 190 3.95 -23.77 0.05
C GLY A 190 4.35 -22.97 1.28
N THR A 191 4.32 -21.63 1.23
CA THR A 191 4.57 -20.75 2.38
C THR A 191 3.29 -19.99 2.71
N ALA A 192 2.88 -20.01 3.98
CA ALA A 192 1.74 -19.25 4.47
C ALA A 192 2.12 -17.78 4.71
N THR A 193 1.13 -16.88 4.68
CA THR A 193 1.33 -15.46 4.96
C THR A 193 0.23 -14.90 5.85
N LEU A 194 0.58 -13.98 6.74
CA LEU A 194 -0.35 -13.13 7.47
C LEU A 194 -0.14 -11.69 7.01
N ARG A 195 -1.16 -11.12 6.36
CA ARG A 195 -1.27 -9.70 6.02
C ARG A 195 -2.27 -9.07 6.98
N TYR A 196 -2.04 -7.88 7.45
CA TYR A 196 -2.95 -7.21 8.39
C TYR A 196 -3.08 -5.72 8.07
N ASP A 197 -4.22 -5.15 8.39
CA ASP A 197 -4.46 -3.71 8.30
C ASP A 197 -3.74 -3.03 9.46
N ASP A 198 -3.06 -1.93 9.21
CA ASP A 198 -2.43 -1.13 10.26
C ASP A 198 -3.45 -0.66 11.30
N ARG A 199 -3.00 -0.27 12.49
CA ARG A 199 -3.90 0.24 13.53
C ARG A 199 -4.71 1.44 13.01
N GLY A 200 -6.03 1.38 13.23
CA GLY A 200 -6.96 2.41 12.76
C GLY A 200 -7.24 2.41 11.26
N VAL A 201 -6.79 1.39 10.52
CA VAL A 201 -7.03 1.22 9.08
C VAL A 201 -7.93 0.01 8.85
N GLY A 202 -8.73 0.05 7.80
CA GLY A 202 -9.55 -1.06 7.33
C GLY A 202 -10.45 -1.62 8.44
N GLN A 203 -10.19 -2.88 8.85
CA GLN A 203 -10.94 -3.55 9.90
C GLN A 203 -10.21 -3.55 11.26
N SER A 204 -8.99 -3.00 11.33
CA SER A 204 -8.26 -2.84 12.58
C SER A 204 -8.83 -1.69 13.41
N VAL A 205 -9.01 -1.92 14.71
CA VAL A 205 -9.64 -0.97 15.63
C VAL A 205 -8.79 -0.75 16.88
N GLY A 206 -8.96 0.40 17.49
CA GLY A 206 -8.18 0.79 18.67
C GLY A 206 -6.75 1.21 18.32
N GLY A 207 -6.02 1.63 19.35
CA GLY A 207 -4.71 2.22 19.19
C GLY A 207 -4.77 3.63 18.58
N GLU A 208 -3.69 4.38 18.71
CA GLU A 208 -3.57 5.71 18.13
C GLU A 208 -2.72 5.66 16.86
N ALA A 209 -3.36 5.80 15.69
CA ALA A 209 -2.66 5.79 14.40
C ALA A 209 -1.89 7.08 14.13
N LYS A 210 -2.34 8.22 14.67
CA LYS A 210 -1.85 9.56 14.31
C LYS A 210 -0.42 9.86 14.75
N HIS A 211 0.06 9.22 15.81
CA HIS A 211 1.40 9.43 16.39
C HIS A 211 2.26 8.16 16.38
N THR A 212 1.93 7.23 15.50
CA THR A 212 2.61 5.95 15.37
C THR A 212 4.03 6.14 14.84
N THR A 213 5.01 5.52 15.48
CA THR A 213 6.41 5.46 15.06
C THR A 213 6.73 4.08 14.49
N SER A 214 7.91 3.92 13.87
CA SER A 214 8.37 2.59 13.41
C SER A 214 8.47 1.58 14.56
N GLU A 215 8.74 2.04 15.78
CA GLU A 215 8.76 1.19 16.97
C GLU A 215 7.35 0.71 17.35
N ASP A 216 6.34 1.56 17.24
CA ASP A 216 4.94 1.19 17.46
C ASP A 216 4.45 0.18 16.44
N VAL A 217 4.83 0.34 15.16
CA VAL A 217 4.51 -0.65 14.10
C VAL A 217 5.25 -1.97 14.35
N ALA A 218 6.49 -1.92 14.84
CA ALA A 218 7.22 -3.11 15.24
C ALA A 218 6.52 -3.87 16.38
N GLU A 219 5.93 -3.18 17.36
CA GLU A 219 5.14 -3.78 18.44
C GLU A 219 3.85 -4.46 17.91
N ASP A 220 3.21 -3.89 16.89
CA ASP A 220 2.08 -4.53 16.21
C ASP A 220 2.51 -5.82 15.50
N ALA A 221 3.64 -5.76 14.80
CA ALA A 221 4.21 -6.96 14.17
C ALA A 221 4.60 -8.04 15.19
N ILE A 222 5.12 -7.65 16.37
CA ILE A 222 5.42 -8.59 17.47
C ILE A 222 4.14 -9.29 17.93
N ALA A 223 3.05 -8.56 18.14
CA ALA A 223 1.76 -9.16 18.52
C ALA A 223 1.28 -10.19 17.49
N GLY A 224 1.41 -9.89 16.19
CA GLY A 224 1.09 -10.83 15.11
C GLY A 224 2.01 -12.07 15.11
N ILE A 225 3.31 -11.89 15.34
CA ILE A 225 4.28 -12.98 15.45
C ILE A 225 3.93 -13.90 16.63
N GLU A 226 3.62 -13.33 17.78
CA GLU A 226 3.25 -14.08 18.99
C GLU A 226 1.94 -14.84 18.77
N TRP A 227 0.96 -14.21 18.13
CA TRP A 227 -0.29 -14.85 17.72
C TRP A 227 -0.03 -16.04 16.78
N LEU A 228 0.81 -15.87 15.74
CA LEU A 228 1.19 -16.96 14.81
C LEU A 228 1.88 -18.12 15.53
N ARG A 229 2.77 -17.85 16.48
CA ARG A 229 3.45 -18.86 17.28
C ARG A 229 2.47 -19.63 18.20
N ALA A 230 1.51 -18.93 18.77
CA ALA A 230 0.47 -19.52 19.62
C ALA A 230 -0.43 -20.49 18.85
N GLN A 231 -0.60 -20.35 17.54
CA GLN A 231 -1.36 -21.30 16.72
C GLN A 231 -0.72 -22.70 16.66
N LYS A 232 0.58 -22.82 16.89
CA LYS A 232 1.36 -24.10 16.81
C LYS A 232 1.25 -24.81 15.44
N ARG A 233 0.78 -24.10 14.42
CA ARG A 233 0.60 -24.61 13.03
C ARG A 233 1.89 -24.55 12.23
N PHE A 234 2.80 -23.64 12.59
CA PHE A 234 4.00 -23.32 11.82
C PHE A 234 5.26 -23.60 12.62
N LYS A 235 6.28 -24.17 11.95
CA LYS A 235 7.59 -24.44 12.57
C LYS A 235 8.50 -23.22 12.58
N LYS A 236 8.35 -22.34 11.59
CA LYS A 236 9.14 -21.13 11.43
C LYS A 236 8.22 -19.95 11.15
N VAL A 237 8.48 -18.84 11.83
CA VAL A 237 7.80 -17.56 11.61
C VAL A 237 8.82 -16.55 11.11
N GLY A 238 8.65 -16.11 9.86
CA GLY A 238 9.46 -15.06 9.25
C GLY A 238 8.70 -13.76 9.13
N LEU A 239 9.41 -12.72 8.69
CA LEU A 239 8.84 -11.43 8.37
C LEU A 239 9.26 -11.00 6.97
N LEU A 240 8.31 -10.53 6.17
CA LEU A 240 8.53 -9.78 4.95
C LEU A 240 8.09 -8.35 5.19
N GLY A 241 8.96 -7.39 4.98
CA GLY A 241 8.62 -5.98 5.09
C GLY A 241 9.04 -5.19 3.87
N HIS A 242 8.21 -4.22 3.48
CA HIS A 242 8.52 -3.30 2.40
C HIS A 242 8.81 -1.91 2.95
N SER A 243 9.79 -1.21 2.38
CA SER A 243 10.15 0.15 2.78
C SER A 243 10.43 0.24 4.30
N GLU A 244 9.65 1.00 5.07
CA GLU A 244 9.74 1.03 6.54
C GLU A 244 9.55 -0.37 7.15
N GLY A 245 8.65 -1.19 6.63
CA GLY A 245 8.50 -2.59 7.05
C GLY A 245 9.77 -3.40 6.86
N GLY A 246 10.56 -3.11 5.83
CA GLY A 246 11.89 -3.71 5.61
C GLY A 246 12.92 -3.31 6.67
N LEU A 247 12.86 -2.08 7.17
CA LEU A 247 13.64 -1.61 8.33
C LEU A 247 13.18 -2.32 9.61
N ILE A 248 11.86 -2.44 9.84
CA ILE A 248 11.27 -3.14 10.97
C ILE A 248 11.66 -4.63 10.96
N ALA A 249 11.79 -5.24 9.79
CA ALA A 249 12.27 -6.61 9.68
C ALA A 249 13.66 -6.78 10.33
N PHE A 250 14.58 -5.84 10.11
CA PHE A 250 15.90 -5.85 10.77
C PHE A 250 15.80 -5.57 12.27
N MET A 251 14.91 -4.67 12.71
CA MET A 251 14.68 -4.43 14.15
C MET A 251 14.29 -5.73 14.86
N LEU A 252 13.34 -6.46 14.32
CA LEU A 252 12.82 -7.68 14.93
C LEU A 252 13.77 -8.89 14.77
N ALA A 253 14.53 -8.95 13.69
CA ALA A 253 15.56 -9.94 13.49
C ALA A 253 16.74 -9.82 14.48
N ALA A 254 17.20 -8.58 14.75
CA ALA A 254 18.21 -8.30 15.77
C ALA A 254 17.77 -8.72 17.18
N GLN A 255 16.48 -8.52 17.48
CA GLN A 255 15.83 -8.96 18.72
C GLN A 255 15.51 -10.47 18.77
N LYS A 256 15.83 -11.23 17.71
CA LYS A 256 15.55 -12.67 17.59
C LYS A 256 14.04 -13.01 17.68
N LYS A 257 13.18 -12.10 17.29
CA LYS A 257 11.72 -12.30 17.28
C LYS A 257 11.25 -13.17 16.11
N VAL A 258 12.04 -13.26 15.02
CA VAL A 258 11.73 -13.99 13.79
C VAL A 258 12.83 -14.98 13.40
N ASP A 259 12.46 -16.00 12.64
CA ASP A 259 13.38 -17.08 12.24
C ASP A 259 14.11 -16.74 10.91
N PHE A 260 13.59 -15.85 10.10
CA PHE A 260 14.16 -15.34 8.84
C PHE A 260 13.42 -14.07 8.41
N ILE A 261 14.05 -13.26 7.55
CA ILE A 261 13.45 -12.03 7.03
C ILE A 261 13.64 -11.88 5.52
N VAL A 262 12.68 -11.17 4.91
CA VAL A 262 12.79 -10.57 3.58
C VAL A 262 12.58 -9.07 3.74
N SER A 263 13.58 -8.28 3.38
CA SER A 263 13.51 -6.81 3.38
C SER A 263 13.44 -6.33 1.94
N LEU A 264 12.31 -5.76 1.55
CA LEU A 264 12.05 -5.18 0.24
C LEU A 264 12.24 -3.66 0.34
N ALA A 265 13.26 -3.13 -0.33
CA ALA A 265 13.57 -1.69 -0.34
C ALA A 265 13.66 -1.07 1.08
N GLY A 266 14.11 -1.85 2.09
CA GLY A 266 14.24 -1.37 3.47
C GLY A 266 15.44 -0.44 3.63
N PRO A 267 15.29 0.72 4.31
CA PRO A 267 16.38 1.63 4.61
C PRO A 267 17.53 0.97 5.38
N ALA A 268 18.76 1.20 4.96
CA ALA A 268 19.99 0.73 5.61
C ALA A 268 20.89 1.86 6.11
N VAL A 269 20.52 3.10 5.81
CA VAL A 269 21.15 4.33 6.29
C VAL A 269 20.20 5.08 7.19
N ARG A 270 20.71 6.08 7.92
CA ARG A 270 19.88 6.91 8.80
C ARG A 270 18.71 7.52 8.06
N GLY A 271 17.58 7.63 8.75
CA GLY A 271 16.34 8.15 8.18
C GLY A 271 16.45 9.61 7.71
N ASP A 272 17.26 10.46 8.36
CA ASP A 272 17.50 11.83 7.89
C ASP A 272 18.15 11.89 6.50
N SER A 273 19.06 10.95 6.19
CA SER A 273 19.68 10.84 4.87
C SER A 273 18.67 10.44 3.80
N ILE A 274 17.75 9.51 4.12
CA ILE A 274 16.66 9.10 3.23
C ILE A 274 15.69 10.27 2.98
N MET A 275 15.24 10.92 4.04
CA MET A 275 14.29 12.04 3.95
C MET A 275 14.89 13.23 3.20
N LEU A 276 16.16 13.51 3.39
CA LEU A 276 16.87 14.57 2.66
C LEU A 276 16.97 14.24 1.17
N TYR A 277 17.33 13.00 0.84
CA TYR A 277 17.37 12.54 -0.55
C TYR A 277 15.99 12.67 -1.22
N GLN A 278 14.93 12.19 -0.58
CA GLN A 278 13.57 12.32 -1.08
C GLN A 278 13.17 13.79 -1.27
N ALA A 279 13.50 14.66 -0.32
CA ALA A 279 13.24 16.09 -0.42
C ALA A 279 13.92 16.74 -1.63
N HIS A 280 15.21 16.42 -1.85
CA HIS A 280 15.99 16.96 -2.97
C HIS A 280 15.52 16.44 -4.33
N THR A 281 15.05 15.19 -4.41
CA THR A 281 14.65 14.51 -5.66
C THR A 281 13.16 14.59 -5.95
N SER A 282 12.36 15.13 -5.02
CA SER A 282 10.89 15.22 -5.12
C SER A 282 10.38 16.04 -6.32
N GLY A 283 11.25 16.85 -6.95
CA GLY A 283 10.84 17.83 -7.96
C GLY A 283 10.24 19.12 -7.39
N ASN A 284 10.06 19.22 -6.07
CA ASN A 284 9.56 20.41 -5.43
C ASN A 284 10.69 21.48 -5.34
N PRO A 285 10.54 22.65 -5.96
CA PRO A 285 11.57 23.68 -5.97
C PRO A 285 11.92 24.21 -4.57
N PHE A 286 11.00 24.14 -3.62
CA PHE A 286 11.23 24.63 -2.23
C PHE A 286 12.08 23.66 -1.40
N THR A 287 12.14 22.39 -1.78
CA THR A 287 12.94 21.38 -1.04
C THR A 287 14.23 20.99 -1.73
N LYS A 288 14.45 21.47 -2.98
CA LYS A 288 15.64 21.11 -3.79
C LYS A 288 16.97 21.33 -3.08
N ASN A 289 17.07 22.35 -2.22
CA ASN A 289 18.31 22.72 -1.49
C ASN A 289 18.05 22.79 0.03
N ILE A 290 17.04 22.08 0.52
CA ILE A 290 16.74 22.09 1.96
C ILE A 290 17.86 21.39 2.73
N THR A 291 18.19 21.90 3.91
CA THR A 291 19.12 21.23 4.83
C THR A 291 18.36 20.27 5.74
N VAL A 292 19.08 19.31 6.35
CA VAL A 292 18.52 18.40 7.36
C VAL A 292 17.88 19.18 8.51
N GLU A 293 18.53 20.26 8.97
CA GLU A 293 17.99 21.10 10.04
C GLU A 293 16.67 21.76 9.66
N ASN A 294 16.60 22.34 8.47
CA ASN A 294 15.36 22.97 7.98
C ASN A 294 14.27 21.94 7.76
N LEU A 295 14.60 20.76 7.25
CA LEU A 295 13.63 19.66 7.08
C LEU A 295 13.08 19.21 8.44
N ARG A 296 13.95 19.05 9.46
CA ARG A 296 13.54 18.75 10.83
C ARG A 296 12.60 19.81 11.41
N ASN A 297 12.94 21.10 11.21
CA ASN A 297 12.11 22.21 11.69
C ASN A 297 10.73 22.24 11.03
N MET A 298 10.64 21.95 9.73
CA MET A 298 9.36 21.86 9.01
C MET A 298 8.49 20.71 9.51
N MET A 299 9.09 19.57 9.86
CA MET A 299 8.41 18.33 10.19
C MET A 299 8.32 18.03 11.70
N LYS A 300 8.77 18.96 12.55
CA LYS A 300 8.91 18.74 14.02
C LYS A 300 7.64 18.33 14.75
N THR A 301 6.45 18.62 14.18
CA THR A 301 5.16 18.23 14.76
C THR A 301 4.70 16.85 14.31
N ASN A 302 5.40 16.23 13.36
CA ASN A 302 5.12 14.89 12.89
C ASN A 302 5.99 13.89 13.68
N THR A 303 5.38 13.15 14.58
CA THR A 303 6.06 12.22 15.48
C THR A 303 6.80 11.13 14.72
N TRP A 304 6.17 10.57 13.68
CA TRP A 304 6.80 9.56 12.83
C TRP A 304 8.06 10.10 12.14
N VAL A 305 7.95 11.26 11.47
CA VAL A 305 9.09 11.84 10.77
C VAL A 305 10.25 12.12 11.72
N SER A 306 9.96 12.69 12.90
CA SER A 306 10.99 12.98 13.92
C SER A 306 11.68 11.71 14.37
N TYR A 307 10.94 10.65 14.66
CA TYR A 307 11.50 9.34 15.03
C TYR A 307 12.34 8.76 13.88
N PHE A 308 11.77 8.70 12.69
CA PHE A 308 12.41 8.10 11.51
C PHE A 308 13.71 8.80 11.15
N MET A 309 13.75 10.15 11.17
CA MET A 309 14.97 10.93 10.90
C MET A 309 16.10 10.65 11.90
N ASP A 310 15.78 10.32 13.14
CA ASP A 310 16.78 10.01 14.17
C ASP A 310 17.21 8.54 14.16
N TYR A 311 16.40 7.69 13.54
CA TYR A 311 16.64 6.26 13.55
C TYR A 311 17.82 5.85 12.68
N ASP A 312 18.78 5.11 13.26
CA ASP A 312 19.91 4.48 12.55
C ASP A 312 19.76 2.96 12.56
N PRO A 313 19.50 2.34 11.41
CA PRO A 313 19.28 0.89 11.32
C PRO A 313 20.57 0.05 11.39
N THR A 314 21.75 0.67 11.35
CA THR A 314 23.04 -0.01 11.15
C THR A 314 23.32 -1.08 12.21
N ASP A 315 23.04 -0.81 13.49
CA ASP A 315 23.26 -1.77 14.59
C ASP A 315 22.31 -2.98 14.46
N ASN A 316 21.05 -2.76 14.10
CA ASN A 316 20.10 -3.84 13.92
C ASN A 316 20.49 -4.74 12.73
N ILE A 317 20.92 -4.15 11.62
CA ILE A 317 21.39 -4.89 10.46
C ILE A 317 22.63 -5.73 10.82
N ALA A 318 23.63 -5.13 11.47
CA ALA A 318 24.86 -5.82 11.86
C ALA A 318 24.63 -6.95 12.87
N ASN A 319 23.62 -6.81 13.74
CA ASN A 319 23.28 -7.80 14.75
C ASN A 319 22.31 -8.89 14.25
N THR A 320 21.82 -8.79 13.02
CA THR A 320 20.94 -9.80 12.42
C THR A 320 21.70 -11.08 12.12
N LYS A 321 21.29 -12.21 12.72
CA LYS A 321 21.96 -13.52 12.61
C LYS A 321 21.11 -14.57 11.89
N CYS A 322 19.81 -14.34 11.75
CA CYS A 322 18.92 -15.22 10.98
C CYS A 322 19.19 -15.09 9.46
N PRO A 323 18.65 -16.00 8.63
CA PRO A 323 18.64 -15.83 7.18
C PRO A 323 17.98 -14.52 6.74
N VAL A 324 18.62 -13.81 5.81
CA VAL A 324 18.19 -12.53 5.26
C VAL A 324 18.12 -12.59 3.75
N LEU A 325 17.04 -12.10 3.17
CA LEU A 325 16.97 -11.70 1.77
C LEU A 325 16.65 -10.20 1.73
N ALA A 326 17.63 -9.40 1.33
CA ALA A 326 17.47 -7.94 1.21
C ALA A 326 17.54 -7.54 -0.27
N LEU A 327 16.49 -6.91 -0.76
CA LEU A 327 16.26 -6.60 -2.17
C LEU A 327 16.04 -5.11 -2.35
N ASN A 328 16.54 -4.53 -3.46
CA ASN A 328 16.27 -3.16 -3.86
C ASN A 328 16.22 -3.02 -5.38
N GLY A 329 15.51 -2.02 -5.89
CA GLY A 329 15.48 -1.67 -7.29
C GLY A 329 16.48 -0.56 -7.63
N SER A 330 17.19 -0.64 -8.78
CA SER A 330 18.20 0.36 -9.16
C SER A 330 17.61 1.75 -9.48
N LYS A 331 16.31 1.80 -9.79
CA LYS A 331 15.55 3.03 -10.01
C LYS A 331 14.69 3.44 -8.82
N ASP A 332 14.95 2.89 -7.65
CA ASP A 332 14.24 3.29 -6.43
C ASP A 332 14.64 4.72 -6.04
N CYS A 333 13.70 5.66 -6.18
CA CYS A 333 13.91 7.06 -5.83
C CYS A 333 13.42 7.41 -4.40
N GLN A 334 12.88 6.44 -3.65
CA GLN A 334 12.45 6.63 -2.27
C GLN A 334 13.50 6.10 -1.29
N VAL A 335 14.01 4.87 -1.52
CA VAL A 335 15.13 4.27 -0.77
C VAL A 335 16.20 3.87 -1.77
N PRO A 336 17.06 4.80 -2.20
CA PRO A 336 17.94 4.60 -3.35
C PRO A 336 18.95 3.46 -3.12
N ALA A 337 19.07 2.60 -4.13
CA ALA A 337 19.91 1.40 -4.05
C ALA A 337 21.39 1.72 -3.82
N ASP A 338 21.92 2.76 -4.48
CA ASP A 338 23.30 3.22 -4.36
C ASP A 338 23.68 3.68 -2.94
N MET A 339 22.74 4.19 -2.16
CA MET A 339 22.94 4.53 -0.75
C MET A 339 22.83 3.30 0.16
N ASN A 340 21.93 2.37 -0.12
CA ASN A 340 21.52 1.32 0.82
C ASN A 340 22.22 -0.03 0.57
N ILE A 341 22.35 -0.49 -0.68
CA ILE A 341 22.95 -1.79 -1.03
C ILE A 341 24.40 -1.95 -0.55
N PRO A 342 25.29 -0.94 -0.70
CA PRO A 342 26.66 -1.05 -0.18
C PRO A 342 26.71 -1.22 1.35
N VAL A 343 25.82 -0.51 2.06
CA VAL A 343 25.71 -0.59 3.52
C VAL A 343 25.23 -1.97 3.96
N LEU A 344 24.16 -2.49 3.33
CA LEU A 344 23.66 -3.84 3.58
C LEU A 344 24.73 -4.90 3.36
N ARG A 345 25.45 -4.85 2.23
CA ARG A 345 26.52 -5.80 1.92
C ARG A 345 27.64 -5.74 2.97
N ARG A 346 28.04 -4.56 3.40
CA ARG A 346 29.07 -4.35 4.44
C ARG A 346 28.63 -4.89 5.80
N LEU A 347 27.45 -4.53 6.27
CA LEU A 347 26.96 -4.90 7.60
C LEU A 347 26.59 -6.38 7.72
N LEU A 348 26.09 -6.98 6.66
CA LEU A 348 25.71 -8.39 6.59
C LEU A 348 26.86 -9.31 6.17
N ALA A 349 28.07 -8.80 5.89
CA ALA A 349 29.19 -9.59 5.38
C ALA A 349 29.55 -10.82 6.25
N LYS A 350 29.32 -10.75 7.58
CA LYS A 350 29.55 -11.85 8.51
C LYS A 350 28.38 -12.85 8.58
N ASN A 351 27.22 -12.50 8.05
CA ASN A 351 26.06 -13.39 8.02
C ASN A 351 26.05 -14.21 6.72
N LYS A 352 26.61 -15.41 6.77
CA LYS A 352 26.71 -16.32 5.60
C LYS A 352 25.35 -16.76 5.03
N LYS A 353 24.25 -16.45 5.72
CA LYS A 353 22.87 -16.76 5.29
C LYS A 353 22.16 -15.54 4.72
N ALA A 354 22.87 -14.42 4.58
CA ALA A 354 22.33 -13.20 3.99
C ALA A 354 22.58 -13.18 2.47
N VAL A 355 21.57 -12.76 1.74
CA VAL A 355 21.60 -12.47 0.31
C VAL A 355 21.16 -11.03 0.14
N VAL A 356 21.98 -10.22 -0.55
CA VAL A 356 21.68 -8.84 -0.89
C VAL A 356 21.71 -8.69 -2.40
N LYS A 357 20.58 -8.39 -3.02
CA LYS A 357 20.44 -8.29 -4.48
C LYS A 357 19.80 -6.96 -4.86
N GLU A 358 20.35 -6.36 -5.92
CA GLU A 358 19.80 -5.20 -6.63
C GLU A 358 19.22 -5.67 -7.95
N TYR A 359 18.10 -5.08 -8.35
CA TYR A 359 17.44 -5.36 -9.63
C TYR A 359 17.50 -4.14 -10.54
N GLU A 360 18.09 -4.33 -11.70
CA GLU A 360 18.22 -3.26 -12.69
C GLU A 360 16.87 -2.84 -13.25
N GLY A 361 16.63 -1.54 -13.33
CA GLY A 361 15.43 -0.96 -13.95
C GLY A 361 14.16 -1.01 -13.12
N LEU A 362 14.20 -1.52 -11.88
CA LEU A 362 13.03 -1.60 -11.01
C LEU A 362 12.94 -0.39 -10.06
N ASN A 363 11.71 0.09 -9.83
CA ASN A 363 11.39 1.16 -8.88
C ASN A 363 11.24 0.64 -7.43
N HIS A 364 10.78 1.52 -6.54
CA HIS A 364 10.54 1.20 -5.13
C HIS A 364 9.53 0.06 -4.90
N MET A 365 8.51 -0.06 -5.78
CA MET A 365 7.50 -1.12 -5.77
C MET A 365 7.96 -2.39 -6.52
N PHE A 366 9.22 -2.42 -6.97
CA PHE A 366 9.77 -3.49 -7.81
C PHE A 366 9.04 -3.69 -9.14
N GLN A 367 8.56 -2.61 -9.73
CA GLN A 367 7.99 -2.57 -11.08
C GLN A 367 9.04 -2.13 -12.10
N HIS A 368 9.00 -2.65 -13.32
CA HIS A 368 9.73 -2.07 -14.44
C HIS A 368 9.19 -0.68 -14.75
N CYS A 369 10.06 0.30 -14.81
CA CYS A 369 9.69 1.71 -14.90
C CYS A 369 10.63 2.52 -15.78
N THR A 370 10.24 3.74 -16.11
CA THR A 370 11.07 4.68 -16.87
C THR A 370 11.86 5.58 -15.93
N THR A 371 11.20 6.25 -15.00
CA THR A 371 11.80 7.24 -14.10
C THR A 371 12.02 6.74 -12.68
N GLY A 372 11.24 5.75 -12.25
CA GLY A 372 11.22 5.24 -10.87
C GLY A 372 10.36 6.08 -9.92
N ARG A 373 9.77 7.15 -10.41
CA ARG A 373 8.98 8.09 -9.58
C ARG A 373 7.61 7.52 -9.22
N PRO A 374 7.06 7.87 -8.05
CA PRO A 374 5.73 7.40 -7.62
C PRO A 374 4.58 7.80 -8.55
N ASP A 375 4.74 8.89 -9.32
CA ASP A 375 3.72 9.33 -10.30
C ASP A 375 3.55 8.34 -11.47
N GLU A 376 4.53 7.47 -11.75
CA GLU A 376 4.39 6.40 -12.73
C GLU A 376 3.51 5.23 -12.26
N TYR A 377 3.38 4.98 -10.96
CA TYR A 377 2.71 3.78 -10.42
C TYR A 377 1.30 3.59 -10.97
N TYR A 378 0.57 4.70 -11.13
CA TYR A 378 -0.79 4.65 -11.65
C TYR A 378 -0.88 4.09 -13.08
N THR A 379 0.11 4.40 -13.93
CA THR A 379 0.14 4.04 -15.35
C THR A 379 0.75 2.68 -15.63
N LEU A 380 1.54 2.14 -14.70
CA LEU A 380 2.14 0.82 -14.84
C LEU A 380 1.09 -0.27 -14.60
N GLU A 381 1.02 -1.30 -15.45
CA GLU A 381 0.12 -2.45 -15.24
C GLU A 381 0.75 -3.51 -14.31
N GLU A 382 2.08 -3.60 -14.31
CA GLU A 382 2.84 -4.52 -13.46
C GLU A 382 2.77 -4.09 -12.00
N THR A 383 2.38 -5.00 -11.10
CA THR A 383 2.38 -4.76 -9.65
C THR A 383 3.74 -5.06 -9.03
N MET A 384 4.39 -6.13 -9.46
CA MET A 384 5.73 -6.52 -9.02
C MET A 384 6.38 -7.42 -10.06
N SER A 385 7.67 -7.23 -10.31
CA SER A 385 8.45 -8.04 -11.26
C SER A 385 8.40 -9.54 -10.92
N GLU A 386 8.17 -10.36 -11.93
CA GLU A 386 8.17 -11.82 -11.80
C GLU A 386 9.52 -12.37 -11.35
N GLU A 387 10.62 -11.69 -11.69
CA GLU A 387 11.96 -12.06 -11.23
C GLU A 387 12.06 -11.94 -9.70
N VAL A 388 11.58 -10.83 -9.12
CA VAL A 388 11.58 -10.61 -7.67
C VAL A 388 10.74 -11.66 -6.96
N LEU A 389 9.52 -11.91 -7.44
CA LEU A 389 8.62 -12.92 -6.88
C LEU A 389 9.23 -14.32 -6.93
N SER A 390 9.90 -14.67 -8.03
CA SER A 390 10.55 -15.97 -8.23
C SER A 390 11.78 -16.15 -7.33
N ASP A 391 12.55 -15.09 -7.13
CA ASP A 391 13.71 -15.10 -6.24
C ASP A 391 13.32 -15.27 -4.78
N ILE A 392 12.25 -14.57 -4.32
CA ILE A 392 11.72 -14.77 -2.96
C ILE A 392 11.31 -16.24 -2.75
N VAL A 393 10.54 -16.80 -3.69
CA VAL A 393 10.13 -18.23 -3.62
C VAL A 393 11.34 -19.17 -3.61
N THR A 394 12.30 -18.92 -4.50
CA THR A 394 13.50 -19.76 -4.63
C THR A 394 14.36 -19.71 -3.37
N TRP A 395 14.51 -18.53 -2.78
CA TRP A 395 15.25 -18.36 -1.53
C TRP A 395 14.55 -19.07 -0.36
N LEU A 396 13.22 -18.91 -0.24
CA LEU A 396 12.43 -19.57 0.81
C LEU A 396 12.51 -21.09 0.73
N LYS A 397 12.60 -21.69 -0.47
CA LYS A 397 12.74 -23.15 -0.63
C LYS A 397 14.06 -23.69 -0.07
N LYS A 398 15.10 -22.84 0.07
CA LYS A 398 16.40 -23.22 0.62
C LYS A 398 16.45 -23.16 2.16
N LEU A 399 15.42 -22.60 2.84
CA LEU A 399 15.27 -22.51 4.30
C LEU A 399 14.59 -23.75 4.89
#